data_f6b514def23f9bf2b730e670e37d0c3c
#
_entry.id   f6b514def23f9bf2b730e670e37d0c3c
#
_cell.length_a   1.000
_cell.length_b   1.000
_cell.length_c   1.000
_cell.angle_alpha   90.00
_cell.angle_beta   90.00
_cell.angle_gamma   90.00
#
_symmetry.space_group_name_H-M   'P 1'
#
loop_
_entity.id
_entity.type
_entity.pdbx_description
1 polymer ?
#
loop_
_entity_poly.entity_id
_entity_poly.type
_entity_poly.pdbx_seq_one_letter_code
_entity_poly.pdbx_strand_id
1 'polypeptide(L)'
;MTTRINFFSLIFAFIGLISCKTSQQIHSSTPETGMFKVAILYPNGEDKTFDMDYYEKKHMPMVAGFLGKNLKFYEIDKGIAGRTANDKVPFVAIGYFYISDIAEYNKAIAQNRDAVISDFKNYTNIQPVVQISEIKQLGRNDIK
;
A
#
# COMPACT_ATOMS: atom_id res chain seq x y z
N MET A 1 -78.70 34.08 -4.92
CA MET A 1 -77.83 33.50 -5.94
C MET A 1 -76.40 33.77 -5.43
N THR A 2 -75.87 32.83 -4.65
CA THR A 2 -74.61 33.03 -3.88
C THR A 2 -73.57 32.03 -4.39
N THR A 3 -72.59 32.55 -5.10
CA THR A 3 -71.50 31.76 -5.71
C THR A 3 -70.41 31.56 -4.65
N ARG A 4 -70.16 30.29 -4.29
CA ARG A 4 -69.06 29.92 -3.39
C ARG A 4 -67.78 29.70 -4.21
N ILE A 5 -66.76 30.48 -3.92
CA ILE A 5 -65.43 30.32 -4.48
C ILE A 5 -64.62 29.42 -3.55
N ASN A 6 -64.24 28.24 -4.05
CA ASN A 6 -63.36 27.32 -3.35
C ASN A 6 -61.91 27.71 -3.62
N PHE A 7 -61.19 28.11 -2.56
CA PHE A 7 -59.75 28.31 -2.57
C PHE A 7 -59.05 26.96 -2.39
N PHE A 8 -58.50 26.43 -3.48
CA PHE A 8 -57.62 25.26 -3.41
C PHE A 8 -56.23 25.76 -3.06
N SER A 9 -55.78 25.50 -1.82
CA SER A 9 -54.44 25.81 -1.33
C SER A 9 -53.44 24.75 -1.86
N LEU A 10 -52.59 25.14 -2.81
CA LEU A 10 -51.55 24.30 -3.35
C LEU A 10 -50.33 24.35 -2.42
N ILE A 11 -50.15 23.34 -1.57
CA ILE A 11 -48.92 23.17 -0.76
C ILE A 11 -47.83 22.59 -1.63
N PHE A 12 -46.86 23.42 -1.99
CA PHE A 12 -45.64 23.03 -2.68
C PHE A 12 -44.64 22.45 -1.63
N ALA A 13 -44.57 21.12 -1.56
CA ALA A 13 -43.56 20.45 -0.73
C ALA A 13 -42.18 20.58 -1.39
N PHE A 14 -41.33 21.41 -0.83
CA PHE A 14 -39.93 21.56 -1.25
C PHE A 14 -39.14 20.35 -0.69
N ILE A 15 -38.93 19.31 -1.49
CA ILE A 15 -38.06 18.20 -1.15
C ILE A 15 -36.61 18.65 -1.38
N GLY A 16 -35.95 19.09 -0.30
CA GLY A 16 -34.55 19.42 -0.31
C GLY A 16 -33.71 18.14 -0.52
N LEU A 17 -33.12 17.99 -1.69
CA LEU A 17 -32.09 16.98 -1.96
C LEU A 17 -30.84 17.30 -1.15
N ILE A 18 -30.68 16.68 0.02
CA ILE A 18 -29.42 16.69 0.77
C ILE A 18 -28.43 15.82 -0.03
N SER A 19 -27.65 16.45 -0.89
CA SER A 19 -26.53 15.83 -1.59
C SER A 19 -25.43 15.56 -0.54
N CYS A 20 -25.42 14.35 -0.02
CA CYS A 20 -24.33 13.86 0.83
C CYS A 20 -23.10 13.70 -0.06
N LYS A 21 -22.21 14.72 -0.08
CA LYS A 21 -20.89 14.60 -0.68
C LYS A 21 -20.08 13.63 0.17
N THR A 22 -20.06 12.35 -0.22
CA THR A 22 -19.10 11.39 0.30
C THR A 22 -17.73 11.86 -0.15
N SER A 23 -16.99 12.49 0.76
CA SER A 23 -15.57 12.77 0.56
C SER A 23 -14.85 11.44 0.50
N GLN A 24 -14.59 10.93 -0.71
CA GLN A 24 -13.64 9.85 -0.90
C GLN A 24 -12.28 10.39 -0.46
N GLN A 25 -11.80 9.95 0.70
CA GLN A 25 -10.40 10.12 1.06
C GLN A 25 -9.59 9.34 0.02
N ILE A 26 -9.01 10.08 -0.92
CA ILE A 26 -7.98 9.55 -1.81
C ILE A 26 -6.81 9.25 -0.89
N HIS A 27 -6.62 7.96 -0.54
CA HIS A 27 -5.39 7.52 0.10
C HIS A 27 -4.26 7.81 -0.89
N SER A 28 -3.46 8.84 -0.58
CA SER A 28 -2.26 9.14 -1.35
C SER A 28 -1.34 7.92 -1.29
N SER A 29 -1.12 7.29 -2.44
CA SER A 29 -0.08 6.26 -2.62
C SER A 29 1.29 6.89 -2.89
N THR A 30 1.48 8.14 -2.50
CA THR A 30 2.72 8.89 -2.70
C THR A 30 3.50 8.93 -1.41
N PRO A 31 4.82 8.61 -1.43
CA PRO A 31 5.68 8.78 -0.27
C PRO A 31 5.68 10.21 0.25
N GLU A 32 5.74 10.38 1.56
CA GLU A 32 5.83 11.68 2.23
C GLU A 32 7.01 11.68 3.20
N THR A 33 7.63 12.85 3.39
CA THR A 33 8.69 13.05 4.39
C THR A 33 8.14 12.74 5.78
N GLY A 34 8.91 11.99 6.57
CA GLY A 34 8.50 11.54 7.90
C GLY A 34 7.81 10.17 7.92
N MET A 35 7.38 9.61 6.77
CA MET A 35 6.96 8.21 6.71
C MET A 35 8.13 7.28 6.94
N PHE A 36 7.84 6.10 7.50
CA PHE A 36 8.81 5.01 7.56
C PHE A 36 8.63 4.08 6.37
N LYS A 37 9.78 3.61 5.86
CA LYS A 37 9.84 2.65 4.75
C LYS A 37 10.56 1.41 5.24
N VAL A 38 9.87 0.27 5.18
CA VAL A 38 10.45 -1.05 5.42
C VAL A 38 10.80 -1.65 4.06
N ALA A 39 12.08 -1.89 3.82
CA ALA A 39 12.59 -2.53 2.61
C ALA A 39 12.94 -4.00 2.93
N ILE A 40 12.37 -4.93 2.15
CA ILE A 40 12.64 -6.35 2.21
C ILE A 40 13.38 -6.73 0.93
N LEU A 41 14.68 -6.95 1.05
CA LEU A 41 15.58 -7.18 -0.08
C LEU A 41 15.90 -8.68 -0.20
N TYR A 42 15.69 -9.26 -1.38
CA TYR A 42 15.97 -10.66 -1.67
C TYR A 42 17.27 -10.77 -2.49
N PRO A 43 18.43 -11.05 -1.81
CA PRO A 43 19.72 -11.12 -2.48
C PRO A 43 19.74 -12.17 -3.58
N ASN A 44 20.28 -11.82 -4.75
CA ASN A 44 20.55 -12.77 -5.82
C ASN A 44 21.73 -13.67 -5.46
N GLY A 45 21.79 -14.87 -6.01
CA GLY A 45 22.88 -15.83 -5.80
C GLY A 45 22.69 -17.10 -6.61
N GLU A 46 23.69 -17.98 -6.56
CA GLU A 46 23.60 -19.31 -7.14
C GLU A 46 22.52 -20.12 -6.42
N ASP A 47 21.79 -20.95 -7.14
CA ASP A 47 20.71 -21.81 -6.64
C ASP A 47 19.58 -21.05 -5.91
N LYS A 48 19.46 -19.74 -6.11
CA LYS A 48 18.36 -18.94 -5.57
C LYS A 48 17.14 -18.99 -6.48
N THR A 49 15.98 -19.17 -5.87
CA THR A 49 14.69 -19.21 -6.56
C THR A 49 13.76 -18.16 -5.99
N PHE A 50 12.96 -17.55 -6.86
CA PHE A 50 11.96 -16.56 -6.47
C PHE A 50 10.77 -16.59 -7.42
N ASP A 51 9.57 -16.89 -6.91
CA ASP A 51 8.31 -16.82 -7.64
C ASP A 51 7.69 -15.45 -7.46
N MET A 52 7.89 -14.58 -8.46
CA MET A 52 7.37 -13.22 -8.46
C MET A 52 5.85 -13.19 -8.48
N ASP A 53 5.21 -14.07 -9.22
CA ASP A 53 3.76 -14.17 -9.34
C ASP A 53 3.10 -14.47 -7.99
N TYR A 54 3.64 -15.45 -7.25
CA TYR A 54 3.18 -15.77 -5.91
C TYR A 54 3.41 -14.59 -4.95
N TYR A 55 4.60 -14.00 -5.00
CA TYR A 55 4.97 -12.87 -4.15
C TYR A 55 4.02 -11.69 -4.31
N GLU A 56 3.74 -11.29 -5.55
CA GLU A 56 2.83 -10.19 -5.88
C GLU A 56 1.37 -10.49 -5.50
N LYS A 57 0.90 -11.71 -5.80
CA LYS A 57 -0.53 -12.05 -5.72
C LYS A 57 -0.95 -12.62 -4.38
N LYS A 58 -0.01 -13.13 -3.57
CA LYS A 58 -0.30 -13.85 -2.32
C LYS A 58 0.47 -13.29 -1.13
N HIS A 59 1.80 -13.35 -1.15
CA HIS A 59 2.61 -12.98 0.02
C HIS A 59 2.45 -11.51 0.41
N MET A 60 2.70 -10.59 -0.51
CA MET A 60 2.64 -9.15 -0.21
C MET A 60 1.24 -8.67 0.21
N PRO A 61 0.14 -9.09 -0.45
CA PRO A 61 -1.21 -8.76 0.02
C PRO A 61 -1.54 -9.35 1.39
N MET A 62 -1.07 -10.56 1.71
CA MET A 62 -1.24 -11.17 3.03
C MET A 62 -0.57 -10.32 4.11
N VAL A 63 0.71 -9.98 3.94
CA VAL A 63 1.44 -9.15 4.90
C VAL A 63 0.83 -7.76 5.01
N ALA A 64 0.45 -7.14 3.89
CA ALA A 64 -0.27 -5.88 3.87
C ALA A 64 -1.55 -5.91 4.71
N GLY A 65 -2.30 -7.02 4.64
CA GLY A 65 -3.48 -7.26 5.47
C GLY A 65 -3.18 -7.23 6.98
N PHE A 66 -2.06 -7.80 7.40
CA PHE A 66 -1.64 -7.80 8.82
C PHE A 66 -1.28 -6.39 9.32
N LEU A 67 -0.75 -5.54 8.45
CA LEU A 67 -0.37 -4.16 8.80
C LEU A 67 -1.58 -3.22 8.92
N GLY A 68 -2.70 -3.55 8.27
CA GLY A 68 -3.97 -2.83 8.38
C GLY A 68 -3.83 -1.32 8.16
N LYS A 69 -4.36 -0.52 9.08
CA LYS A 69 -4.36 0.96 8.98
C LYS A 69 -2.97 1.61 9.09
N ASN A 70 -1.99 0.89 9.63
CA ASN A 70 -0.62 1.38 9.72
C ASN A 70 0.05 1.45 8.35
N LEU A 71 -0.34 0.55 7.41
CA LEU A 71 0.13 0.57 6.03
C LEU A 71 -0.50 1.75 5.27
N LYS A 72 0.34 2.52 4.57
CA LYS A 72 -0.11 3.55 3.63
C LYS A 72 -0.24 2.97 2.23
N PHE A 73 0.80 2.33 1.75
CA PHE A 73 0.85 1.56 0.50
C PHE A 73 2.09 0.66 0.52
N TYR A 74 2.20 -0.20 -0.48
CA TYR A 74 3.39 -1.01 -0.70
C TYR A 74 3.80 -0.99 -2.17
N GLU A 75 5.06 -1.30 -2.42
CA GLU A 75 5.66 -1.42 -3.75
C GLU A 75 6.40 -2.75 -3.85
N ILE A 76 6.53 -3.24 -5.07
CA ILE A 76 7.32 -4.43 -5.39
C ILE A 76 8.18 -4.12 -6.60
N ASP A 77 9.49 -4.24 -6.43
CA ASP A 77 10.46 -4.10 -7.51
C ASP A 77 11.00 -5.47 -7.92
N LYS A 78 11.07 -5.69 -9.23
CA LYS A 78 11.80 -6.81 -9.82
C LYS A 78 13.17 -6.33 -10.27
N GLY A 79 14.24 -7.01 -9.84
CA GLY A 79 15.59 -6.74 -10.32
C GLY A 79 15.72 -7.02 -11.82
N ILE A 80 16.25 -6.07 -12.59
CA ILE A 80 16.44 -6.19 -14.05
C ILE A 80 17.90 -6.06 -14.47
N ALA A 81 18.71 -5.29 -13.74
CA ALA A 81 20.14 -5.08 -14.02
C ALA A 81 20.89 -4.65 -12.76
N GLY A 82 22.20 -4.81 -12.76
CA GLY A 82 23.09 -4.16 -11.80
C GLY A 82 23.44 -2.74 -12.26
N ARG A 83 24.61 -2.25 -11.83
CA ARG A 83 25.08 -0.89 -12.17
C ARG A 83 25.29 -0.70 -13.66
N THR A 84 25.75 -1.76 -14.34
CA THR A 84 25.89 -1.81 -15.80
C THR A 84 25.03 -2.94 -16.37
N ALA A 85 24.79 -2.91 -17.68
CA ALA A 85 23.98 -3.93 -18.36
C ALA A 85 24.53 -5.36 -18.23
N ASN A 86 25.84 -5.49 -17.95
CA ASN A 86 26.50 -6.79 -17.81
C ASN A 86 26.57 -7.28 -16.35
N ASP A 87 26.22 -6.45 -15.40
CA ASP A 87 26.27 -6.82 -13.99
C ASP A 87 25.07 -7.69 -13.62
N LYS A 88 25.29 -8.72 -12.84
CA LYS A 88 24.20 -9.48 -12.23
C LYS A 88 23.39 -8.55 -11.32
N VAL A 89 22.06 -8.69 -11.31
CA VAL A 89 21.22 -7.97 -10.36
C VAL A 89 21.63 -8.34 -8.93
N PRO A 90 21.83 -7.38 -8.03
CA PRO A 90 22.17 -7.67 -6.64
C PRO A 90 21.01 -8.28 -5.86
N PHE A 91 19.78 -7.90 -6.19
CA PHE A 91 18.55 -8.41 -5.58
C PHE A 91 17.57 -8.83 -6.68
N VAL A 92 16.99 -10.03 -6.54
CA VAL A 92 15.99 -10.52 -7.51
C VAL A 92 14.65 -9.79 -7.35
N ALA A 93 14.33 -9.39 -6.13
CA ALA A 93 13.16 -8.60 -5.79
C ALA A 93 13.44 -7.70 -4.58
N ILE A 94 12.69 -6.61 -4.48
CA ILE A 94 12.61 -5.78 -3.28
C ILE A 94 11.14 -5.46 -3.04
N GLY A 95 10.66 -5.75 -1.82
CA GLY A 95 9.35 -5.31 -1.36
C GLY A 95 9.49 -4.10 -0.44
N TYR A 96 8.57 -3.16 -0.54
CA TYR A 96 8.53 -2.00 0.37
C TYR A 96 7.16 -1.87 1.02
N PHE A 97 7.14 -1.66 2.32
CA PHE A 97 5.95 -1.18 3.03
C PHE A 97 6.19 0.23 3.53
N TYR A 98 5.29 1.14 3.18
CA TYR A 98 5.27 2.50 3.70
C TYR A 98 4.28 2.57 4.85
N ILE A 99 4.78 2.89 6.04
CA ILE A 99 4.03 2.78 7.29
C ILE A 99 4.08 4.10 8.08
N SER A 100 3.10 4.27 8.98
CA SER A 100 3.03 5.45 9.85
C SER A 100 3.84 5.29 11.13
N ASP A 101 3.89 4.07 11.67
CA ASP A 101 4.41 3.79 13.01
C ASP A 101 5.20 2.47 13.03
N ILE A 102 6.44 2.53 13.52
CA ILE A 102 7.34 1.37 13.61
C ILE A 102 6.89 0.39 14.70
N ALA A 103 6.38 0.88 15.83
CA ALA A 103 5.98 0.02 16.95
C ALA A 103 4.76 -0.84 16.54
N GLU A 104 3.78 -0.24 15.87
CA GLU A 104 2.62 -0.97 15.33
C GLU A 104 3.04 -1.96 14.23
N TYR A 105 4.01 -1.61 13.39
CA TYR A 105 4.59 -2.55 12.42
C TYR A 105 5.21 -3.76 13.13
N ASN A 106 6.09 -3.51 14.08
CA ASN A 106 6.77 -4.58 14.82
C ASN A 106 5.78 -5.50 15.54
N LYS A 107 4.75 -4.92 16.14
CA LYS A 107 3.67 -5.66 16.81
C LYS A 107 2.90 -6.54 15.83
N ALA A 108 2.49 -5.99 14.68
CA ALA A 108 1.75 -6.74 13.66
C ALA A 108 2.57 -7.91 13.11
N ILE A 109 3.86 -7.69 12.81
CA ILE A 109 4.77 -8.75 12.33
C ILE A 109 5.01 -9.81 13.42
N ALA A 110 5.20 -9.40 14.67
CA ALA A 110 5.39 -10.36 15.77
C ALA A 110 4.15 -11.24 15.97
N GLN A 111 2.95 -10.68 15.91
CA GLN A 111 1.69 -11.41 16.05
C GLN A 111 1.42 -12.39 14.89
N ASN A 112 1.94 -12.12 13.70
CA ASN A 112 1.71 -12.91 12.50
C ASN A 112 2.99 -13.61 11.99
N ARG A 113 4.03 -13.68 12.85
CA ARG A 113 5.37 -14.17 12.49
C ARG A 113 5.36 -15.53 11.81
N ASP A 114 4.63 -16.48 12.38
CA ASP A 114 4.60 -17.86 11.87
C ASP A 114 3.94 -17.93 10.48
N ALA A 115 2.89 -17.17 10.26
CA ALA A 115 2.25 -17.08 8.94
C ALA A 115 3.21 -16.48 7.90
N VAL A 116 3.91 -15.38 8.24
CA VAL A 116 4.88 -14.73 7.35
C VAL A 116 6.03 -15.67 6.99
N ILE A 117 6.63 -16.33 8.00
CA ILE A 117 7.82 -17.19 7.80
C ILE A 117 7.45 -18.49 7.09
N SER A 118 6.35 -19.13 7.47
CA SER A 118 5.93 -20.40 6.86
C SER A 118 5.57 -20.25 5.38
N ASP A 119 5.20 -19.05 4.95
CA ASP A 119 4.83 -18.76 3.57
C ASP A 119 6.05 -18.62 2.63
N PHE A 120 7.26 -18.35 3.15
CA PHE A 120 8.48 -18.20 2.35
C PHE A 120 8.73 -19.39 1.41
N LYS A 121 8.55 -20.61 1.90
CA LYS A 121 8.74 -21.84 1.12
C LYS A 121 7.87 -21.91 -0.15
N ASN A 122 6.80 -21.13 -0.21
CA ASN A 122 5.88 -21.14 -1.34
C ASN A 122 6.39 -20.29 -2.52
N TYR A 123 7.36 -19.39 -2.30
CA TYR A 123 7.84 -18.52 -3.36
C TYR A 123 9.36 -18.35 -3.40
N THR A 124 10.10 -18.69 -2.33
CA THR A 124 11.56 -18.46 -2.33
C THR A 124 12.32 -19.36 -1.38
N ASN A 125 13.58 -19.60 -1.72
CA ASN A 125 14.58 -20.15 -0.81
C ASN A 125 15.58 -19.08 -0.32
N ILE A 126 15.31 -17.78 -0.57
CA ILE A 126 16.18 -16.68 -0.20
C ILE A 126 15.80 -16.15 1.19
N GLN A 127 16.79 -16.07 2.08
CA GLN A 127 16.63 -15.32 3.32
C GLN A 127 16.73 -13.82 3.00
N PRO A 128 15.66 -13.02 3.21
CA PRO A 128 15.70 -11.60 2.91
C PRO A 128 16.52 -10.82 3.93
N VAL A 129 17.03 -9.67 3.48
CA VAL A 129 17.56 -8.62 4.35
C VAL A 129 16.48 -7.57 4.53
N VAL A 130 16.26 -7.11 5.77
CA VAL A 130 15.23 -6.11 6.08
C VAL A 130 15.89 -4.85 6.62
N GLN A 131 15.48 -3.70 6.08
CA GLN A 131 15.88 -2.38 6.57
C GLN A 131 14.65 -1.51 6.80
N ILE A 132 14.60 -0.84 7.95
CA ILE A 132 13.60 0.19 8.25
C ILE A 132 14.30 1.56 8.15
N SER A 133 13.71 2.47 7.40
CA SER A 133 14.24 3.80 7.14
C SER A 133 13.15 4.84 7.35
N GLU A 134 13.53 6.05 7.78
CA GLU A 134 12.66 7.23 7.74
C GLU A 134 12.93 8.01 6.45
N ILE A 135 11.89 8.43 5.76
CA ILE A 135 12.01 9.27 4.56
C ILE A 135 12.38 10.69 4.99
N LYS A 136 13.61 11.07 4.77
CA LYS A 136 14.12 12.39 5.18
C LYS A 136 13.87 13.49 4.15
N GLN A 137 13.85 13.13 2.87
CA GLN A 137 13.68 14.09 1.78
C GLN A 137 13.13 13.42 0.54
N LEU A 138 12.24 14.11 -0.13
CA LEU A 138 11.74 13.76 -1.45
C LEU A 138 12.10 14.89 -2.40
N GLY A 139 12.96 14.60 -3.37
CA GLY A 139 13.28 15.54 -4.45
C GLY A 139 12.29 15.37 -5.61
N ARG A 140 11.79 16.46 -6.16
CA ARG A 140 11.05 16.49 -7.42
C ARG A 140 11.82 17.34 -8.41
N ASN A 141 11.85 16.90 -9.65
CA ASN A 141 12.43 17.72 -10.72
C ASN A 141 11.32 18.66 -11.25
N ASP A 142 11.17 19.81 -10.60
CA ASP A 142 10.27 20.87 -11.08
C ASP A 142 10.94 21.54 -12.30
N ILE A 143 10.85 20.91 -13.46
CA ILE A 143 11.26 21.52 -14.72
C ILE A 143 10.29 22.68 -14.96
N LYS A 144 10.80 23.91 -14.75
CA LYS A 144 10.11 25.14 -15.14
C LYS A 144 10.18 25.35 -16.64
#